data_286ddc937a57b55b906f4d6d41afcd32
#
_entry.id   286ddc937a57b55b906f4d6d41afcd32
#
_cell.length_a   1.000
_cell.length_b   1.000
_cell.length_c   1.000
_cell.angle_alpha   90.00
_cell.angle_beta   90.00
_cell.angle_gamma   90.00
#
_symmetry.space_group_name_H-M   'P 1'
#
loop_
_entity.id
_entity.type
_entity.pdbx_description
1 polymer ?
#
loop_
_entity_poly.entity_id
_entity_poly.type
_entity_poly.pdbx_seq_one_letter_code
_entity_poly.pdbx_strand_id
1 'polypeptide(L)'
;MYVLLINAALIAIYGPIVSSKSKKVCVTLIGIQLFLLLALRAESYGPDAEIYAAGYRYISSLTFSQMLGALNPNILDNANLIYLYDFENGWVVLNWLLASLGFSYQGLIVFLAAVTSFSFCFFSLRYSDTPWFTLFILSTMNFLWYSISILRQTLALSIFLFGIIYIVKRKPIKFMLVILLAMMFHRAVILAALLYPLSRTKMTKRKLTYIFIAFVVLCALSAFVLPEVLKMILGVFGKEGLALSFSWN
;
A
#
# COMPACT_ATOMS: atom_id res chain seq x y z
N MET A 1 -15.90 3.98 10.76
CA MET A 1 -16.49 2.68 10.36
C MET A 1 -17.79 2.85 9.56
N TYR A 2 -18.80 3.60 10.03
CA TYR A 2 -20.09 3.77 9.31
C TYR A 2 -19.96 4.31 7.89
N VAL A 3 -19.03 5.26 7.64
CA VAL A 3 -18.82 5.84 6.30
C VAL A 3 -18.38 4.77 5.28
N LEU A 4 -17.54 3.83 5.68
CA LEU A 4 -17.10 2.73 4.82
C LEU A 4 -18.24 1.75 4.51
N LEU A 5 -19.11 1.50 5.50
CA LEU A 5 -20.30 0.66 5.30
C LEU A 5 -21.30 1.33 4.37
N ILE A 6 -21.56 2.64 4.53
CA ILE A 6 -22.42 3.42 3.65
C ILE A 6 -21.85 3.42 2.23
N ASN A 7 -20.54 3.62 2.08
CA ASN A 7 -19.87 3.55 0.77
C ASN A 7 -20.11 2.19 0.09
N ALA A 8 -19.91 1.09 0.82
CA ALA A 8 -20.13 -0.26 0.29
C ALA A 8 -21.61 -0.50 -0.09
N ALA A 9 -22.55 -0.06 0.77
CA ALA A 9 -23.98 -0.18 0.51
C ALA A 9 -24.39 0.59 -0.75
N LEU A 10 -23.91 1.80 -0.94
CA LEU A 10 -24.17 2.58 -2.15
C LEU A 10 -23.66 1.85 -3.39
N ILE A 11 -22.42 1.34 -3.38
CA ILE A 11 -21.87 0.58 -4.51
C ILE A 11 -22.73 -0.67 -4.79
N ALA A 12 -23.19 -1.39 -3.76
CA ALA A 12 -24.02 -2.57 -3.91
C ALA A 12 -25.38 -2.25 -4.54
N ILE A 13 -25.96 -1.08 -4.24
CA ILE A 13 -27.27 -0.66 -4.76
C ILE A 13 -27.16 -0.24 -6.22
N TYR A 14 -26.29 0.73 -6.55
CA TYR A 14 -26.26 1.30 -7.89
C TYR A 14 -25.31 0.55 -8.84
N GLY A 15 -24.32 -0.16 -8.32
CA GLY A 15 -23.30 -0.84 -9.11
C GLY A 15 -23.87 -1.80 -10.16
N PRO A 16 -24.72 -2.78 -9.79
CA PRO A 16 -25.33 -3.69 -10.77
C PRO A 16 -26.21 -2.96 -11.79
N ILE A 17 -26.97 -1.95 -11.34
CA ILE A 17 -27.92 -1.20 -12.19
C ILE A 17 -27.16 -0.39 -13.25
N VAL A 18 -26.15 0.37 -12.86
CA VAL A 18 -25.38 1.21 -13.78
C VAL A 18 -24.46 0.36 -14.66
N SER A 19 -23.88 -0.71 -14.11
CA SER A 19 -22.98 -1.60 -14.84
C SER A 19 -23.69 -2.36 -15.96
N SER A 20 -24.99 -2.66 -15.81
CA SER A 20 -25.80 -3.28 -16.88
C SER A 20 -25.92 -2.38 -18.12
N LYS A 21 -25.85 -1.05 -17.94
CA LYS A 21 -25.90 -0.06 -19.03
C LYS A 21 -24.49 0.26 -19.57
N SER A 22 -23.54 0.50 -18.67
CA SER A 22 -22.16 0.80 -19.03
C SER A 22 -21.18 0.50 -17.90
N LYS A 23 -20.31 -0.49 -18.10
CA LYS A 23 -19.23 -0.82 -17.15
C LYS A 23 -18.32 0.38 -16.90
N LYS A 24 -17.97 1.15 -17.94
CA LYS A 24 -17.08 2.32 -17.83
C LYS A 24 -17.69 3.42 -16.97
N VAL A 25 -18.95 3.79 -17.23
CA VAL A 25 -19.66 4.80 -16.45
C VAL A 25 -19.77 4.37 -14.99
N CYS A 26 -20.15 3.12 -14.74
CA CYS A 26 -20.24 2.56 -13.40
C CYS A 26 -18.91 2.68 -12.64
N VAL A 27 -17.81 2.23 -13.24
CA VAL A 27 -16.48 2.30 -12.61
C VAL A 27 -16.02 3.73 -12.40
N THR A 28 -16.32 4.64 -13.33
CA THR A 28 -15.99 6.07 -13.14
C THR A 28 -16.74 6.65 -11.95
N LEU A 29 -18.04 6.37 -11.79
CA LEU A 29 -18.82 6.84 -10.63
C LEU A 29 -18.28 6.27 -9.33
N ILE A 30 -17.99 4.97 -9.27
CA ILE A 30 -17.36 4.35 -8.09
C ILE A 30 -15.99 4.97 -7.83
N GLY A 31 -15.19 5.19 -8.87
CA GLY A 31 -13.87 5.81 -8.75
C GLY A 31 -13.92 7.22 -8.16
N ILE A 32 -14.86 8.05 -8.62
CA ILE A 32 -15.10 9.39 -8.06
C ILE A 32 -15.53 9.28 -6.58
N GLN A 33 -16.45 8.37 -6.27
CA GLN A 33 -16.92 8.14 -4.90
C GLN A 33 -15.76 7.73 -3.98
N LEU A 34 -14.91 6.77 -4.40
CA LEU A 34 -13.74 6.35 -3.64
C LEU A 34 -12.71 7.48 -3.49
N PHE A 35 -12.46 8.22 -4.58
CA PHE A 35 -11.57 9.39 -4.54
C PHE A 35 -12.04 10.42 -3.52
N LEU A 36 -13.31 10.84 -3.56
CA LEU A 36 -13.85 11.81 -2.64
C LEU A 36 -13.78 11.33 -1.19
N LEU A 37 -14.10 10.07 -0.95
CA LEU A 37 -14.03 9.48 0.38
C LEU A 37 -12.60 9.49 0.95
N LEU A 38 -11.60 9.18 0.12
CA LEU A 38 -10.19 9.16 0.53
C LEU A 38 -9.59 10.56 0.60
N ALA A 39 -9.96 11.45 -0.33
CA ALA A 39 -9.38 12.79 -0.48
C ALA A 39 -9.91 13.80 0.55
N LEU A 40 -11.20 13.70 0.92
CA LEU A 40 -11.86 14.65 1.82
C LEU A 40 -11.81 14.23 3.29
N ARG A 41 -11.07 13.18 3.63
CA ARG A 41 -10.87 12.78 5.02
C ARG A 41 -10.07 13.83 5.80
N ALA A 42 -10.32 13.94 7.09
CA ALA A 42 -9.51 14.77 7.96
C ALA A 42 -8.05 14.30 7.98
N GLU A 43 -7.11 15.22 8.07
CA GLU A 43 -5.67 14.94 8.12
C GLU A 43 -5.29 14.02 9.30
N SER A 44 -6.00 14.14 10.42
CA SER A 44 -5.81 13.34 11.63
C SER A 44 -6.50 11.98 11.60
N TYR A 45 -7.19 11.63 10.52
CA TYR A 45 -7.97 10.40 10.46
C TYR A 45 -7.10 9.20 10.02
N GLY A 46 -6.90 8.26 10.93
CA GLY A 46 -6.12 7.04 10.74
C GLY A 46 -5.08 6.85 11.85
N PRO A 47 -4.70 5.61 12.20
CA PRO A 47 -3.78 5.33 13.30
C PRO A 47 -2.40 5.97 13.11
N ASP A 48 -1.88 6.01 11.87
CA ASP A 48 -0.55 6.56 11.56
C ASP A 48 -0.62 8.01 11.06
N ALA A 49 -1.79 8.66 11.11
CA ALA A 49 -2.02 9.97 10.51
C ALA A 49 -1.08 11.05 11.08
N GLU A 50 -0.86 11.05 12.41
CA GLU A 50 0.02 12.02 13.07
C GLU A 50 1.49 11.84 12.65
N ILE A 51 1.95 10.59 12.49
CA ILE A 51 3.32 10.27 12.06
C ILE A 51 3.54 10.78 10.64
N TYR A 52 2.59 10.53 9.73
CA TYR A 52 2.67 11.02 8.35
C TYR A 52 2.60 12.54 8.27
N ALA A 53 1.71 13.18 9.04
CA ALA A 53 1.59 14.63 9.07
C ALA A 53 2.85 15.30 9.65
N ALA A 54 3.41 14.77 10.73
CA ALA A 54 4.65 15.25 11.32
C ALA A 54 5.84 15.07 10.35
N GLY A 55 5.94 13.89 9.73
CA GLY A 55 6.96 13.60 8.71
C GLY A 55 6.86 14.54 7.51
N TYR A 56 5.64 14.81 7.00
CA TYR A 56 5.43 15.76 5.91
C TYR A 56 5.89 17.17 6.29
N ARG A 57 5.49 17.68 7.47
CA ARG A 57 5.92 19.01 7.95
C ARG A 57 7.43 19.11 8.07
N TYR A 58 8.10 18.09 8.58
CA TYR A 58 9.55 18.05 8.67
C TYR A 58 10.19 18.05 7.29
N ILE A 59 9.79 17.14 6.40
CA ILE A 59 10.34 17.02 5.04
C ILE A 59 10.10 18.31 4.24
N SER A 60 8.97 18.98 4.41
CA SER A 60 8.65 20.25 3.73
C SER A 60 9.54 21.41 4.12
N SER A 61 10.18 21.35 5.30
CA SER A 61 11.12 22.37 5.77
C SER A 61 12.55 22.18 5.25
N LEU A 62 12.84 21.03 4.63
CA LEU A 62 14.19 20.70 4.16
C LEU A 62 14.53 21.42 2.85
N THR A 63 15.75 21.95 2.77
CA THR A 63 16.34 22.35 1.49
C THR A 63 16.66 21.11 0.65
N PHE A 64 16.90 21.30 -0.65
CA PHE A 64 17.25 20.18 -1.54
C PHE A 64 18.49 19.40 -1.04
N SER A 65 19.52 20.11 -0.60
CA SER A 65 20.75 19.49 -0.05
C SER A 65 20.46 18.67 1.22
N GLN A 66 19.64 19.21 2.13
CA GLN A 66 19.24 18.51 3.36
C GLN A 66 18.39 17.27 3.04
N MET A 67 17.49 17.38 2.07
CA MET A 67 16.68 16.23 1.62
C MET A 67 17.57 15.13 1.07
N LEU A 68 18.57 15.45 0.22
CA LEU A 68 19.55 14.47 -0.26
C LEU A 68 20.37 13.85 0.87
N GLY A 69 20.76 14.66 1.88
CA GLY A 69 21.41 14.15 3.09
C GLY A 69 20.52 13.17 3.85
N ALA A 70 19.23 13.47 3.96
CA ALA A 70 18.24 12.61 4.65
C ALA A 70 18.03 11.24 3.96
N LEU A 71 18.40 11.09 2.69
CA LEU A 71 18.37 9.79 2.01
C LEU A 71 19.54 8.88 2.40
N ASN A 72 20.55 9.43 3.08
CA ASN A 72 21.72 8.67 3.54
C ASN A 72 21.58 8.35 5.03
N PRO A 73 21.38 7.08 5.42
CA PRO A 73 21.19 6.69 6.81
C PRO A 73 22.42 6.95 7.71
N ASN A 74 23.59 7.20 7.12
CA ASN A 74 24.85 7.44 7.87
C ASN A 74 25.06 8.90 8.27
N ILE A 75 24.23 9.85 7.81
CA ILE A 75 24.40 11.30 8.05
C ILE A 75 23.48 11.81 9.18
N LEU A 76 22.66 10.94 9.72
CA LEU A 76 21.53 11.29 10.59
C LEU A 76 21.95 11.39 12.07
N ASP A 77 22.34 12.59 12.49
CA ASP A 77 22.84 12.88 13.84
C ASP A 77 21.83 13.58 14.78
N ASN A 78 20.53 13.63 14.44
CA ASN A 78 19.55 14.39 15.24
C ASN A 78 18.25 13.62 15.55
N ALA A 79 17.82 13.74 16.82
CA ALA A 79 16.61 13.11 17.38
C ALA A 79 15.29 13.40 16.63
N ASN A 80 15.24 14.46 15.83
CA ASN A 80 14.08 14.82 15.00
C ASN A 80 13.91 13.93 13.75
N LEU A 81 14.87 13.05 13.48
CA LEU A 81 14.91 12.17 12.32
C LEU A 81 14.23 10.82 12.57
N ILE A 82 13.69 10.59 13.76
CA ILE A 82 12.90 9.39 14.09
C ILE A 82 11.77 9.17 13.07
N TYR A 83 11.17 10.25 12.56
CA TYR A 83 10.12 10.20 11.55
C TYR A 83 10.60 9.82 10.15
N LEU A 84 11.89 10.05 9.82
CA LEU A 84 12.51 9.66 8.56
C LEU A 84 13.11 8.26 8.62
N TYR A 85 13.48 7.79 9.81
CA TYR A 85 14.17 6.50 9.99
C TYR A 85 13.36 5.32 9.46
N ASP A 86 12.01 5.40 9.52
CA ASP A 86 11.11 4.37 9.02
C ASP A 86 10.54 4.68 7.63
N PHE A 87 10.90 5.83 7.02
CA PHE A 87 10.42 6.20 5.70
C PHE A 87 11.39 5.73 4.61
N GLU A 88 10.85 5.05 3.61
CA GLU A 88 11.60 4.70 2.42
C GLU A 88 11.95 5.96 1.61
N ASN A 89 13.09 5.91 0.92
CA ASN A 89 13.65 7.06 0.18
C ASN A 89 12.68 7.67 -0.84
N GLY A 90 11.91 6.84 -1.57
CA GLY A 90 10.91 7.32 -2.51
C GLY A 90 9.77 8.10 -1.84
N TRP A 91 9.41 7.71 -0.61
CA TRP A 91 8.42 8.44 0.17
C TRP A 91 8.94 9.81 0.57
N VAL A 92 10.19 9.91 1.03
CA VAL A 92 10.83 11.19 1.38
C VAL A 92 10.88 12.11 0.17
N VAL A 93 11.36 11.61 -0.98
CA VAL A 93 11.45 12.39 -2.23
C VAL A 93 10.07 12.86 -2.69
N LEU A 94 9.05 12.01 -2.65
CA LEU A 94 7.68 12.38 -3.03
C LEU A 94 7.12 13.49 -2.16
N ASN A 95 7.26 13.37 -0.83
CA ASN A 95 6.79 14.40 0.12
C ASN A 95 7.50 15.72 -0.13
N TRP A 96 8.82 15.70 -0.27
CA TRP A 96 9.62 16.90 -0.55
C TRP A 96 9.22 17.55 -1.87
N LEU A 97 9.02 16.74 -2.94
CA LEU A 97 8.62 17.24 -4.25
C LEU A 97 7.26 17.92 -4.19
N LEU A 98 6.25 17.29 -3.57
CA LEU A 98 4.91 17.86 -3.45
C LEU A 98 4.94 19.15 -2.61
N ALA A 99 5.70 19.16 -1.51
CA ALA A 99 5.87 20.36 -0.69
C ALA A 99 6.55 21.51 -1.48
N SER A 100 7.58 21.20 -2.26
CA SER A 100 8.27 22.17 -3.13
C SER A 100 7.37 22.75 -4.21
N LEU A 101 6.34 21.99 -4.64
CA LEU A 101 5.30 22.46 -5.57
C LEU A 101 4.18 23.24 -4.86
N GLY A 102 4.27 23.47 -3.55
CA GLY A 102 3.30 24.24 -2.77
C GLY A 102 2.10 23.42 -2.25
N PHE A 103 2.13 22.10 -2.36
CA PHE A 103 1.07 21.26 -1.78
C PHE A 103 1.20 21.21 -0.25
N SER A 104 0.05 21.27 0.43
CA SER A 104 -0.05 20.96 1.86
C SER A 104 -0.07 19.45 2.11
N TYR A 105 -0.07 19.03 3.37
CA TYR A 105 -0.28 17.63 3.73
C TYR A 105 -1.64 17.10 3.22
N GLN A 106 -2.69 17.92 3.26
CA GLN A 106 -3.97 17.57 2.61
C GLN A 106 -3.80 17.38 1.10
N GLY A 107 -2.94 18.15 0.45
CA GLY A 107 -2.59 17.97 -0.97
C GLY A 107 -1.93 16.63 -1.25
N LEU A 108 -1.05 16.16 -0.37
CA LEU A 108 -0.51 14.79 -0.44
C LEU A 108 -1.62 13.73 -0.30
N ILE A 109 -2.56 13.89 0.64
CA ILE A 109 -3.70 12.99 0.81
C ILE A 109 -4.54 12.93 -0.47
N VAL A 110 -4.85 14.08 -1.07
CA VAL A 110 -5.60 14.17 -2.34
C VAL A 110 -4.85 13.48 -3.47
N PHE A 111 -3.54 13.69 -3.60
CA PHE A 111 -2.70 13.02 -4.58
C PHE A 111 -2.75 11.50 -4.43
N LEU A 112 -2.56 11.00 -3.21
CA LEU A 112 -2.60 9.55 -2.92
C LEU A 112 -3.99 8.96 -3.18
N ALA A 113 -5.05 9.68 -2.83
CA ALA A 113 -6.43 9.29 -3.13
C ALA A 113 -6.67 9.15 -4.63
N ALA A 114 -6.16 10.09 -5.44
CA ALA A 114 -6.28 10.04 -6.89
C ALA A 114 -5.54 8.82 -7.47
N VAL A 115 -4.28 8.61 -7.07
CA VAL A 115 -3.47 7.47 -7.54
C VAL A 115 -4.13 6.14 -7.15
N THR A 116 -4.61 6.01 -5.92
CA THR A 116 -5.25 4.79 -5.41
C THR A 116 -6.55 4.50 -6.15
N SER A 117 -7.45 5.47 -6.22
CA SER A 117 -8.75 5.30 -6.89
C SER A 117 -8.57 4.99 -8.38
N PHE A 118 -7.66 5.69 -9.06
CA PHE A 118 -7.35 5.44 -10.46
C PHE A 118 -6.77 4.03 -10.68
N SER A 119 -5.83 3.59 -9.85
CA SER A 119 -5.22 2.25 -9.97
C SER A 119 -6.25 1.14 -9.78
N PHE A 120 -7.18 1.28 -8.82
CA PHE A 120 -8.25 0.31 -8.57
C PHE A 120 -9.25 0.26 -9.73
N CYS A 121 -9.65 1.41 -10.25
CA CYS A 121 -10.52 1.50 -11.41
C CYS A 121 -9.86 0.90 -12.66
N PHE A 122 -8.61 1.25 -12.92
CA PHE A 122 -7.82 0.71 -14.04
C PHE A 122 -7.73 -0.82 -13.94
N PHE A 123 -7.36 -1.33 -12.77
CA PHE A 123 -7.25 -2.77 -12.53
C PHE A 123 -8.58 -3.48 -12.75
N SER A 124 -9.67 -2.97 -12.17
CA SER A 124 -11.00 -3.60 -12.27
C SER A 124 -11.53 -3.60 -13.71
N LEU A 125 -11.39 -2.50 -14.45
CA LEU A 125 -11.79 -2.42 -15.86
C LEU A 125 -10.97 -3.34 -16.75
N ARG A 126 -9.72 -3.55 -16.42
CA ARG A 126 -8.78 -4.30 -17.29
C ARG A 126 -8.86 -5.80 -17.08
N TYR A 127 -9.12 -6.25 -15.84
CA TYR A 127 -8.90 -7.64 -15.43
C TYR A 127 -10.14 -8.31 -14.84
N SER A 128 -11.27 -7.61 -14.76
CA SER A 128 -12.50 -8.18 -14.21
C SER A 128 -13.64 -8.16 -15.24
N ASP A 129 -14.39 -9.25 -15.29
CA ASP A 129 -15.62 -9.33 -16.08
C ASP A 129 -16.76 -8.52 -15.43
N THR A 130 -16.71 -8.37 -14.10
CA THR A 130 -17.66 -7.60 -13.30
C THR A 130 -16.95 -6.52 -12.47
N PRO A 131 -16.47 -5.43 -13.13
CA PRO A 131 -15.59 -4.42 -12.48
C PRO A 131 -16.21 -3.77 -11.24
N TRP A 132 -17.52 -3.49 -11.25
CA TRP A 132 -18.20 -2.90 -10.10
C TRP A 132 -18.13 -3.81 -8.86
N PHE A 133 -18.27 -5.13 -9.05
CA PHE A 133 -18.21 -6.10 -7.96
C PHE A 133 -16.78 -6.22 -7.41
N THR A 134 -15.77 -6.15 -8.28
CA THR A 134 -14.38 -6.08 -7.86
C THR A 134 -14.12 -4.86 -6.96
N LEU A 135 -14.61 -3.67 -7.35
CA LEU A 135 -14.49 -2.46 -6.54
C LEU A 135 -15.30 -2.54 -5.25
N PHE A 136 -16.48 -3.19 -5.28
CA PHE A 136 -17.26 -3.48 -4.08
C PHE A 136 -16.48 -4.35 -3.09
N ILE A 137 -15.88 -5.45 -3.55
CA ILE A 137 -15.03 -6.32 -2.70
C ILE A 137 -13.85 -5.55 -2.13
N LEU A 138 -13.12 -4.78 -2.96
CA LEU A 138 -12.03 -3.94 -2.48
C LEU A 138 -12.47 -2.94 -1.42
N SER A 139 -13.69 -2.41 -1.54
CA SER A 139 -14.27 -1.48 -0.56
C SER A 139 -14.64 -2.15 0.77
N THR A 140 -15.02 -3.43 0.75
CA THR A 140 -15.48 -4.17 1.93
C THR A 140 -14.37 -4.92 2.66
N MET A 141 -13.30 -5.32 1.94
CA MET A 141 -12.19 -6.15 2.46
C MET A 141 -11.07 -5.33 3.14
N ASN A 142 -11.40 -4.30 3.90
CA ASN A 142 -10.45 -3.42 4.60
C ASN A 142 -9.43 -2.67 3.71
N PHE A 143 -9.44 -2.82 2.38
CA PHE A 143 -8.50 -2.09 1.52
C PHE A 143 -8.66 -0.58 1.61
N LEU A 144 -9.88 -0.08 1.77
CA LEU A 144 -10.10 1.34 2.01
C LEU A 144 -9.55 1.79 3.37
N TRP A 145 -9.70 0.95 4.40
CA TRP A 145 -9.11 1.24 5.71
C TRP A 145 -7.57 1.28 5.64
N TYR A 146 -6.96 0.32 4.96
CA TYR A 146 -5.51 0.34 4.73
C TYR A 146 -5.08 1.55 3.90
N SER A 147 -5.88 1.97 2.91
CA SER A 147 -5.61 3.16 2.11
C SER A 147 -5.64 4.46 2.93
N ILE A 148 -6.34 4.46 4.05
CA ILE A 148 -6.38 5.56 5.01
C ILE A 148 -5.22 5.47 6.01
N SER A 149 -4.92 4.27 6.50
CA SER A 149 -4.01 4.03 7.62
C SER A 149 -2.56 3.89 7.18
N ILE A 150 -2.29 3.19 6.09
CA ILE A 150 -0.94 2.78 5.67
C ILE A 150 -0.62 3.37 4.30
N LEU A 151 -0.37 4.68 4.24
CA LEU A 151 -0.25 5.46 3.00
C LEU A 151 0.84 4.94 2.06
N ARG A 152 2.02 4.61 2.59
CA ARG A 152 3.18 4.13 1.82
C ARG A 152 2.88 2.80 1.14
N GLN A 153 2.33 1.86 1.89
CA GLN A 153 1.95 0.53 1.37
C GLN A 153 0.87 0.64 0.29
N THR A 154 -0.11 1.52 0.50
CA THR A 154 -1.18 1.76 -0.48
C THR A 154 -0.64 2.34 -1.79
N LEU A 155 0.30 3.28 -1.71
CA LEU A 155 0.96 3.82 -2.90
C LEU A 155 1.76 2.73 -3.63
N ALA A 156 2.54 1.94 -2.89
CA ALA A 156 3.30 0.83 -3.45
C ALA A 156 2.39 -0.22 -4.12
N LEU A 157 1.25 -0.55 -3.48
CA LEU A 157 0.24 -1.42 -4.07
C LEU A 157 -0.37 -0.82 -5.35
N SER A 158 -0.66 0.48 -5.35
CA SER A 158 -1.20 1.18 -6.52
C SER A 158 -0.24 1.11 -7.71
N ILE A 159 1.07 1.30 -7.47
CA ILE A 159 2.11 1.15 -8.47
C ILE A 159 2.19 -0.30 -8.97
N PHE A 160 2.16 -1.26 -8.03
CA PHE A 160 2.16 -2.69 -8.36
C PHE A 160 0.99 -3.09 -9.27
N LEU A 161 -0.23 -2.57 -9.04
CA LEU A 161 -1.39 -2.88 -9.87
C LEU A 161 -1.17 -2.53 -11.34
N PHE A 162 -0.46 -1.43 -11.64
CA PHE A 162 -0.05 -1.12 -13.03
C PHE A 162 0.97 -2.13 -13.56
N GLY A 163 1.77 -2.75 -12.69
CA GLY A 163 2.75 -3.78 -13.07
C GLY A 163 2.14 -5.10 -13.55
N ILE A 164 0.89 -5.41 -13.17
CA ILE A 164 0.21 -6.67 -13.54
C ILE A 164 0.14 -6.85 -15.05
N ILE A 165 0.05 -5.77 -15.83
CA ILE A 165 0.08 -5.83 -17.29
C ILE A 165 1.35 -6.53 -17.82
N TYR A 166 2.47 -6.41 -17.13
CA TYR A 166 3.74 -7.02 -17.53
C TYR A 166 3.81 -8.50 -17.16
N ILE A 167 3.07 -8.93 -16.13
CA ILE A 167 2.84 -10.34 -15.85
C ILE A 167 2.06 -10.96 -17.00
N VAL A 168 0.93 -10.36 -17.39
CA VAL A 168 0.07 -10.83 -18.48
C VAL A 168 0.84 -10.84 -19.81
N LYS A 169 1.57 -9.77 -20.12
CA LYS A 169 2.38 -9.63 -21.35
C LYS A 169 3.69 -10.40 -21.35
N ARG A 170 3.99 -11.19 -20.30
CA ARG A 170 5.22 -12.00 -20.17
C ARG A 170 6.51 -11.18 -20.26
N LYS A 171 6.55 -10.00 -19.64
CA LYS A 171 7.71 -9.09 -19.67
C LYS A 171 8.35 -9.00 -18.27
N PRO A 172 9.23 -9.98 -17.87
CA PRO A 172 9.77 -10.05 -16.52
C PRO A 172 10.54 -8.81 -16.10
N ILE A 173 11.42 -8.30 -16.97
CA ILE A 173 12.27 -7.13 -16.68
C ILE A 173 11.40 -5.91 -16.38
N LYS A 174 10.35 -5.65 -17.20
CA LYS A 174 9.45 -4.51 -16.96
C LYS A 174 8.65 -4.67 -15.68
N PHE A 175 8.24 -5.90 -15.36
CA PHE A 175 7.59 -6.18 -14.09
C PHE A 175 8.52 -5.91 -12.91
N MET A 176 9.76 -6.39 -12.96
CA MET A 176 10.74 -6.13 -11.90
C MET A 176 11.06 -4.65 -11.73
N LEU A 177 11.13 -3.87 -12.81
CA LEU A 177 11.30 -2.41 -12.72
C LEU A 177 10.13 -1.75 -11.98
N VAL A 178 8.89 -2.21 -12.19
CA VAL A 178 7.72 -1.70 -11.45
C VAL A 178 7.80 -2.11 -9.97
N ILE A 179 8.23 -3.33 -9.66
CA ILE A 179 8.43 -3.78 -8.27
C ILE A 179 9.51 -2.92 -7.60
N LEU A 180 10.65 -2.68 -8.26
CA LEU A 180 11.71 -1.83 -7.72
C LEU A 180 11.22 -0.40 -7.47
N LEU A 181 10.44 0.16 -8.38
CA LEU A 181 9.82 1.47 -8.19
C LEU A 181 8.87 1.46 -6.97
N ALA A 182 8.02 0.44 -6.84
CA ALA A 182 7.10 0.31 -5.72
C ALA A 182 7.82 0.12 -4.37
N MET A 183 8.97 -0.58 -4.37
CA MET A 183 9.83 -0.76 -3.19
C MET A 183 10.40 0.55 -2.65
N MET A 184 10.57 1.57 -3.49
CA MET A 184 10.99 2.89 -3.04
C MET A 184 9.99 3.53 -2.06
N PHE A 185 8.74 3.07 -2.06
CA PHE A 185 7.66 3.55 -1.19
C PHE A 185 7.32 2.58 -0.07
N HIS A 186 7.49 1.25 -0.31
CA HIS A 186 7.26 0.24 0.72
C HIS A 186 8.00 -1.06 0.40
N ARG A 187 8.96 -1.40 1.24
CA ARG A 187 9.90 -2.53 1.00
C ARG A 187 9.19 -3.88 0.87
N ALA A 188 8.12 -4.11 1.64
CA ALA A 188 7.43 -5.41 1.64
C ALA A 188 6.82 -5.78 0.27
N VAL A 189 6.63 -4.82 -0.65
CA VAL A 189 6.11 -5.10 -2.00
C VAL A 189 7.02 -6.02 -2.81
N ILE A 190 8.29 -6.21 -2.41
CA ILE A 190 9.22 -7.18 -3.04
C ILE A 190 8.61 -8.59 -3.10
N LEU A 191 7.80 -8.96 -2.10
CA LEU A 191 7.11 -10.25 -2.08
C LEU A 191 6.19 -10.44 -3.29
N ALA A 192 5.66 -9.36 -3.86
CA ALA A 192 4.86 -9.44 -5.08
C ALA A 192 5.67 -9.87 -6.31
N ALA A 193 7.01 -9.81 -6.27
CA ALA A 193 7.87 -10.35 -7.34
C ALA A 193 7.64 -11.85 -7.56
N LEU A 194 7.27 -12.59 -6.49
CA LEU A 194 6.96 -14.01 -6.56
C LEU A 194 5.73 -14.32 -7.44
N LEU A 195 4.85 -13.34 -7.65
CA LEU A 195 3.68 -13.53 -8.52
C LEU A 195 4.09 -13.79 -9.98
N TYR A 196 5.23 -13.28 -10.42
CA TYR A 196 5.69 -13.53 -11.78
C TYR A 196 5.99 -15.02 -12.04
N PRO A 197 6.90 -15.70 -11.32
CA PRO A 197 7.13 -17.14 -11.49
C PRO A 197 5.89 -17.96 -11.18
N LEU A 198 5.10 -17.60 -10.16
CA LEU A 198 3.85 -18.30 -9.84
C LEU A 198 2.86 -18.26 -11.01
N SER A 199 2.75 -17.15 -11.72
CA SER A 199 1.88 -16.99 -12.89
C SER A 199 2.28 -17.87 -14.08
N ARG A 200 3.52 -18.42 -14.08
CA ARG A 200 4.04 -19.31 -15.12
C ARG A 200 3.88 -20.79 -14.80
N THR A 201 3.56 -21.12 -13.57
CA THR A 201 3.38 -22.51 -13.15
C THR A 201 1.96 -22.98 -13.46
N LYS A 202 1.83 -24.17 -14.06
CA LYS A 202 0.52 -24.81 -14.18
C LYS A 202 0.06 -25.20 -12.77
N MET A 203 -1.02 -24.58 -12.30
CA MET A 203 -1.61 -24.90 -11.00
C MET A 203 -2.43 -26.18 -11.12
N THR A 204 -1.93 -27.26 -10.56
CA THR A 204 -2.68 -28.51 -10.39
C THR A 204 -3.35 -28.54 -9.02
N LYS A 205 -4.41 -29.34 -8.86
CA LYS A 205 -5.07 -29.51 -7.54
C LYS A 205 -4.07 -29.89 -6.45
N ARG A 206 -3.12 -30.80 -6.74
CA ARG A 206 -2.06 -31.21 -5.80
C ARG A 206 -1.18 -30.02 -5.37
N LYS A 207 -0.73 -29.18 -6.32
CA LYS A 207 0.08 -28.00 -6.00
C LYS A 207 -0.69 -27.02 -5.14
N LEU A 208 -1.97 -26.77 -5.44
CA LEU A 208 -2.83 -25.92 -4.64
C LEU A 208 -2.96 -26.44 -3.20
N THR A 209 -3.17 -27.75 -3.05
CA THR A 209 -3.22 -28.40 -1.72
C THR A 209 -1.90 -28.23 -0.96
N TYR A 210 -0.76 -28.45 -1.61
CA TYR A 210 0.55 -28.24 -0.95
C TYR A 210 0.80 -26.78 -0.56
N ILE A 211 0.44 -25.83 -1.42
CA ILE A 211 0.54 -24.39 -1.10
C ILE A 211 -0.36 -24.05 0.08
N PHE A 212 -1.59 -24.57 0.11
CA PHE A 212 -2.52 -24.35 1.22
C PHE A 212 -1.99 -24.96 2.52
N ILE A 213 -1.51 -26.20 2.50
CA ILE A 213 -0.91 -26.85 3.67
C ILE A 213 0.32 -26.07 4.14
N ALA A 214 1.22 -25.68 3.23
CA ALA A 214 2.38 -24.86 3.57
C ALA A 214 1.99 -23.52 4.20
N PHE A 215 0.94 -22.87 3.69
CA PHE A 215 0.42 -21.62 4.25
C PHE A 215 -0.13 -21.84 5.67
N VAL A 216 -0.94 -22.87 5.89
CA VAL A 216 -1.47 -23.21 7.22
C VAL A 216 -0.34 -23.53 8.21
N VAL A 217 0.65 -24.33 7.78
CA VAL A 217 1.83 -24.65 8.60
C VAL A 217 2.64 -23.38 8.92
N LEU A 218 2.86 -22.51 7.94
CA LEU A 218 3.54 -21.23 8.15
C LEU A 218 2.78 -20.32 9.13
N CYS A 219 1.46 -20.24 9.02
CA CYS A 219 0.63 -19.49 9.97
C CYS A 219 0.70 -20.09 11.39
N ALA A 220 0.67 -21.41 11.51
CA ALA A 220 0.83 -22.08 12.80
C ALA A 220 2.23 -21.87 13.40
N LEU A 221 3.28 -22.02 12.56
CA LEU A 221 4.65 -21.80 13.00
C LEU A 221 4.92 -20.32 13.33
N SER A 222 4.31 -19.36 12.64
CA SER A 222 4.50 -17.94 12.91
C SER A 222 4.02 -17.55 14.30
N ALA A 223 2.98 -18.19 14.81
CA ALA A 223 2.48 -17.94 16.17
C ALA A 223 3.45 -18.42 17.28
N PHE A 224 4.22 -19.48 17.00
CA PHE A 224 5.10 -20.13 18.02
C PHE A 224 6.58 -19.83 17.79
N VAL A 225 7.03 -19.81 16.54
CA VAL A 225 8.47 -19.75 16.19
C VAL A 225 8.92 -18.32 15.92
N LEU A 226 8.07 -17.47 15.33
CA LEU A 226 8.44 -16.11 14.95
C LEU A 226 8.87 -15.25 16.13
N PRO A 227 8.19 -15.26 17.30
CA PRO A 227 8.63 -14.50 18.47
C PRO A 227 10.02 -14.92 18.96
N GLU A 228 10.31 -16.21 18.97
CA GLU A 228 11.60 -16.74 19.46
C GLU A 228 12.74 -16.47 18.45
N VAL A 229 12.48 -16.66 17.15
CA VAL A 229 13.45 -16.31 16.10
C VAL A 229 13.69 -14.80 16.07
N LEU A 230 12.66 -13.98 16.25
CA LEU A 230 12.80 -12.53 16.30
C LEU A 230 13.64 -12.08 17.51
N LYS A 231 13.42 -12.65 18.69
CA LYS A 231 14.22 -12.42 19.89
C LYS A 231 15.68 -12.80 19.66
N MET A 232 15.92 -13.96 19.05
CA MET A 232 17.28 -14.44 18.75
C MET A 232 17.99 -13.50 17.76
N ILE A 233 17.32 -13.08 16.68
CA ILE A 233 17.88 -12.15 15.69
C ILE A 233 18.14 -10.77 16.32
N LEU A 234 17.18 -10.24 17.08
CA LEU A 234 17.32 -8.94 17.73
C LEU A 234 18.40 -8.95 18.83
N GLY A 235 18.57 -10.08 19.53
CA GLY A 235 19.66 -10.28 20.49
C GLY A 235 21.03 -10.21 19.82
N VAL A 236 21.21 -10.84 18.65
CA VAL A 236 22.45 -10.77 17.87
C VAL A 236 22.78 -9.33 17.43
N PHE A 237 21.76 -8.51 17.17
CA PHE A 237 21.94 -7.10 16.75
C PHE A 237 21.88 -6.09 17.92
N GLY A 238 21.88 -6.56 19.18
CA GLY A 238 21.87 -5.68 20.37
C GLY A 238 20.61 -4.84 20.54
N LYS A 239 19.49 -5.22 19.90
CA LYS A 239 18.20 -4.51 19.94
C LYS A 239 17.15 -5.23 20.80
N GLU A 240 17.57 -5.76 21.95
CA GLU A 240 16.69 -6.53 22.86
C GLU A 240 15.46 -5.74 23.35
N GLY A 241 15.58 -4.41 23.47
CA GLY A 241 14.46 -3.55 23.88
C GLY A 241 13.28 -3.52 22.89
N LEU A 242 13.52 -3.79 21.61
CA LEU A 242 12.48 -3.88 20.57
C LEU A 242 11.71 -5.20 20.63
N ALA A 243 12.33 -6.28 21.15
CA ALA A 243 11.69 -7.59 21.26
C ALA A 243 10.56 -7.61 22.29
N LEU A 244 10.63 -6.77 23.33
CA LEU A 244 9.62 -6.68 24.39
C LEU A 244 8.32 -6.00 23.94
N SER A 245 8.36 -5.18 22.88
CA SER A 245 7.17 -4.52 22.32
C SER A 245 6.31 -5.43 21.44
N PHE A 246 6.80 -6.61 21.08
CA PHE A 246 6.09 -7.61 20.28
C PHE A 246 5.45 -8.75 21.11
N SER A 247 5.46 -8.67 22.45
CA SER A 247 4.70 -9.60 23.27
C SER A 247 3.21 -9.24 23.13
N TRP A 248 2.49 -10.03 22.39
CA TRP A 248 1.02 -9.99 22.30
C TRP A 248 0.43 -10.36 23.67
N ASN A 249 -0.10 -9.36 24.40
CA ASN A 249 -1.04 -9.58 25.48
C ASN A 249 -2.43 -9.83 24.93
#